data_70f66e9a8a5e602b7a85fd419d2c23ed
#
_entry.id   70f66e9a8a5e602b7a85fd419d2c23ed
#
_cell.length_a   1.000
_cell.length_b   1.000
_cell.length_c   1.000
_cell.angle_alpha   90.00
_cell.angle_beta   90.00
_cell.angle_gamma   90.00
#
_symmetry.space_group_name_H-M   'P 1'
#
loop_
_entity.id
_entity.type
_entity.pdbx_description
1 polymer ?
#
loop_
_entity_poly.entity_id
_entity_poly.type
_entity_poly.pdbx_seq_one_letter_code
_entity_poly.pdbx_strand_id
1 'polypeptide(L)'
;RRFDDVLYYNLPEPEERKRLMQKVLGTFLPPKFVWKSVLAESEGLSHSEIDQACRDAVKEIILNDQQAVSDSLLRQMLKERQSAHTERKG
;
A
#
# COMPACT_ATOMS: atom_id res chain seq x y z
N ARG A 1 -2.54 26.27 12.62
CA ARG A 1 -2.36 25.98 12.54
C ARG A 1 -1.86 25.56 12.02
N ARG A 2 -1.37 25.31 11.70
CA ARG A 2 -0.87 24.78 11.35
C ARG A 2 -0.63 23.44 11.47
N PHE A 3 -1.24 22.65 12.12
CA PHE A 3 -1.12 21.26 12.17
C PHE A 3 -1.37 20.60 10.89
N ASP A 4 -1.97 21.22 9.97
CA ASP A 4 -2.15 20.69 8.64
C ASP A 4 -0.83 20.38 8.00
N ASP A 5 0.12 21.25 8.19
CA ASP A 5 1.44 21.08 7.62
C ASP A 5 2.11 19.85 8.19
N VAL A 6 1.89 19.61 9.46
CA VAL A 6 2.48 18.46 10.10
C VAL A 6 1.98 17.17 9.48
N LEU A 7 0.70 17.10 9.21
CA LEU A 7 0.14 15.91 8.58
C LEU A 7 0.72 15.72 7.20
N TYR A 8 0.93 16.81 6.54
CA TYR A 8 1.47 16.79 5.21
C TYR A 8 2.85 16.14 5.18
N TYR A 9 3.68 16.49 6.13
CA TYR A 9 5.02 15.94 6.20
C TYR A 9 5.08 14.52 6.65
N ASN A 10 3.99 14.00 7.15
CA ASN A 10 3.99 12.64 7.67
C ASN A 10 3.76 11.58 6.62
N LEU A 11 3.59 11.98 5.37
CA LEU A 11 3.43 10.99 4.31
C LEU A 11 4.78 10.37 4.02
N PRO A 12 4.81 9.04 3.88
CA PRO A 12 6.07 8.34 3.67
C PRO A 12 6.63 8.55 2.28
N GLU A 13 7.95 8.54 2.18
CA GLU A 13 8.61 8.64 0.90
C GLU A 13 8.60 7.28 0.20
N PRO A 14 8.90 7.25 -1.10
CA PRO A 14 8.84 5.98 -1.84
C PRO A 14 9.65 4.87 -1.20
N GLU A 15 10.84 5.18 -0.70
CA GLU A 15 11.65 4.15 -0.06
C GLU A 15 11.03 3.67 1.22
N GLU A 16 10.42 4.55 1.97
CA GLU A 16 9.75 4.17 3.20
C GLU A 16 8.54 3.31 2.89
N ARG A 17 7.80 3.67 1.85
CA ARG A 17 6.66 2.88 1.45
C ARG A 17 7.08 1.48 1.06
N LYS A 18 8.19 1.37 0.33
CA LYS A 18 8.69 0.07 -0.07
C LYS A 18 9.07 -0.77 1.13
N ARG A 19 9.76 -0.18 2.10
CA ARG A 19 10.15 -0.89 3.31
C ARG A 19 8.93 -1.36 4.08
N LEU A 20 7.96 -0.50 4.20
CA LEU A 20 6.74 -0.85 4.92
C LEU A 20 6.05 -2.03 4.27
N MET A 21 5.93 -2.00 2.97
CA MET A 21 5.29 -3.09 2.24
C MET A 21 6.07 -4.38 2.38
N GLN A 22 7.40 -4.29 2.30
CA GLN A 22 8.23 -5.47 2.49
C GLN A 22 8.06 -6.07 3.88
N LYS A 23 7.93 -5.21 4.87
CA LYS A 23 7.77 -5.64 6.23
C LYS A 23 6.43 -6.34 6.45
N VAL A 24 5.38 -5.75 5.91
CA VAL A 24 4.04 -6.31 6.08
C VAL A 24 3.86 -7.59 5.27
N LEU A 25 4.31 -7.58 4.03
CA LEU A 25 4.16 -8.73 3.17
C LEU A 25 5.06 -9.90 3.57
N GLY A 26 6.26 -9.58 4.05
CA GLY A 26 7.16 -10.61 4.54
C GLY A 26 7.38 -11.72 3.54
N THR A 27 7.09 -12.96 3.96
CA THR A 27 7.32 -14.12 3.13
C THR A 27 6.35 -14.22 1.96
N PHE A 28 5.32 -13.42 1.95
CA PHE A 28 4.36 -13.43 0.85
C PHE A 28 4.84 -12.64 -0.35
N LEU A 29 5.99 -12.02 -0.23
CA LEU A 29 6.55 -11.22 -1.32
C LEU A 29 7.25 -12.11 -2.33
N PRO A 30 6.83 -12.09 -3.61
CA PRO A 30 7.47 -12.94 -4.62
C PRO A 30 8.82 -12.38 -5.04
N PRO A 31 9.70 -13.22 -5.60
CA PRO A 31 11.02 -12.77 -6.01
C PRO A 31 10.99 -11.74 -7.14
N LYS A 32 9.98 -11.83 -8.00
CA LYS A 32 9.87 -10.89 -9.11
C LYS A 32 8.70 -9.94 -8.88
N PHE A 33 8.92 -8.98 -8.02
CA PHE A 33 7.86 -8.03 -7.68
C PHE A 33 8.17 -6.68 -8.33
N VAL A 34 7.22 -6.14 -9.05
CA VAL A 34 7.40 -4.86 -9.73
C VAL A 34 7.07 -3.73 -8.76
N TRP A 35 8.11 -3.20 -8.14
CA TRP A 35 7.94 -2.15 -7.14
C TRP A 35 7.53 -0.82 -7.74
N LYS A 36 8.03 -0.55 -8.93
CA LYS A 36 7.79 0.74 -9.56
C LYS A 36 6.30 1.04 -9.69
N SER A 37 5.54 0.10 -10.20
CA SER A 37 4.10 0.29 -10.37
C SER A 37 3.40 0.40 -9.03
N VAL A 38 3.80 -0.44 -8.10
CA VAL A 38 3.18 -0.47 -6.77
C VAL A 38 3.44 0.84 -6.03
N LEU A 39 4.65 1.34 -6.12
CA LEU A 39 4.98 2.60 -5.46
C LEU A 39 4.20 3.76 -6.06
N ALA A 40 4.00 3.73 -7.37
CA ALA A 40 3.23 4.78 -8.02
C ALA A 40 1.79 4.78 -7.53
N GLU A 41 1.22 3.58 -7.34
CA GLU A 41 -0.15 3.49 -6.85
C GLU A 41 -0.29 3.88 -5.38
N SER A 42 0.80 3.79 -4.64
CA SER A 42 0.76 4.11 -3.23
C SER A 42 1.06 5.57 -2.93
N GLU A 43 1.30 6.36 -3.96
CA GLU A 43 1.65 7.75 -3.78
C GLU A 43 0.52 8.51 -3.10
N GLY A 44 0.86 9.30 -2.09
CA GLY A 44 -0.13 10.09 -1.38
C GLY A 44 -0.81 9.36 -0.24
N LEU A 45 -0.57 8.08 -0.09
CA LEU A 45 -1.18 7.33 0.99
C LEU A 45 -0.31 7.38 2.24
N SER A 46 -0.96 7.36 3.39
CA SER A 46 -0.26 7.35 4.67
C SER A 46 0.22 5.94 5.00
N HIS A 47 1.01 5.85 6.08
CA HIS A 47 1.46 4.54 6.55
C HIS A 47 0.30 3.61 6.84
N SER A 48 -0.74 4.14 7.49
CA SER A 48 -1.90 3.33 7.84
C SER A 48 -2.60 2.79 6.61
N GLU A 49 -2.75 3.63 5.61
CA GLU A 49 -3.43 3.22 4.38
C GLU A 49 -2.64 2.11 3.67
N ILE A 50 -1.33 2.30 3.60
CA ILE A 50 -0.48 1.32 2.94
C ILE A 50 -0.45 0.01 3.71
N ASP A 51 -0.34 0.12 5.02
CA ASP A 51 -0.34 -1.06 5.88
C ASP A 51 -1.63 -1.85 5.69
N GLN A 52 -2.76 -1.15 5.68
CA GLN A 52 -4.04 -1.82 5.52
C GLN A 52 -4.15 -2.48 4.14
N ALA A 53 -3.68 -1.80 3.10
CA ALA A 53 -3.72 -2.37 1.77
C ALA A 53 -2.91 -3.66 1.69
N CYS A 54 -1.75 -3.66 2.31
CA CYS A 54 -0.91 -4.85 2.32
C CYS A 54 -1.57 -5.99 3.09
N ARG A 55 -2.18 -5.68 4.21
CA ARG A 55 -2.87 -6.70 5.00
C ARG A 55 -4.05 -7.27 4.24
N ASP A 56 -4.78 -6.40 3.53
CA ASP A 56 -5.90 -6.84 2.73
C ASP A 56 -5.43 -7.75 1.60
N ALA A 57 -4.28 -7.43 1.00
CA ALA A 57 -3.73 -8.26 -0.06
C ALA A 57 -3.35 -9.63 0.47
N VAL A 58 -2.73 -9.68 1.64
CA VAL A 58 -2.36 -10.95 2.25
C VAL A 58 -3.60 -11.77 2.56
N LYS A 59 -4.61 -11.12 3.10
CA LYS A 59 -5.85 -11.80 3.41
C LYS A 59 -6.47 -12.39 2.14
N GLU A 60 -6.40 -11.65 1.06
CA GLU A 60 -6.96 -12.08 -0.20
C GLU A 60 -6.27 -13.33 -0.73
N ILE A 61 -4.95 -13.38 -0.66
CA ILE A 61 -4.24 -14.55 -1.17
C ILE A 61 -4.50 -15.78 -0.29
N ILE A 62 -4.67 -15.56 1.00
CA ILE A 62 -4.98 -16.67 1.89
C ILE A 62 -6.35 -17.23 1.55
N LEU A 63 -7.31 -16.37 1.31
CA LEU A 63 -8.65 -16.79 0.96
C LEU A 63 -8.67 -17.52 -0.38
N ASN A 64 -7.79 -17.13 -1.29
CA ASN A 64 -7.74 -17.75 -2.62
C ASN A 64 -6.70 -18.85 -2.71
N ASP A 65 -6.16 -19.25 -1.57
CA ASP A 65 -5.21 -20.36 -1.51
C ASP A 65 -3.96 -20.08 -2.34
N GLN A 66 -3.53 -18.84 -2.35
CA GLN A 66 -2.31 -18.44 -3.04
C GLN A 66 -1.18 -18.28 -2.03
N GLN A 67 0.05 -18.27 -2.53
CA GLN A 67 1.20 -18.24 -1.65
C GLN A 67 1.96 -16.92 -1.68
N ALA A 68 1.65 -16.05 -2.62
CA ALA A 68 2.36 -14.79 -2.73
C ALA A 68 1.44 -13.70 -3.23
N VAL A 69 1.73 -12.48 -2.80
CA VAL A 69 0.99 -11.31 -3.23
C VAL A 69 1.60 -10.81 -4.54
N SER A 70 0.82 -10.78 -5.60
CA SER A 70 1.30 -10.27 -6.88
C SER A 70 1.25 -8.74 -6.86
N ASP A 71 2.07 -8.13 -7.71
CA ASP A 71 2.06 -6.67 -7.81
C ASP A 71 0.70 -6.18 -8.30
N SER A 72 0.04 -6.94 -9.16
CA SER A 72 -1.28 -6.56 -9.64
C SER A 72 -2.29 -6.50 -8.50
N LEU A 73 -2.26 -7.50 -7.63
CA LEU A 73 -3.19 -7.53 -6.51
C LEU A 73 -2.92 -6.38 -5.56
N LEU A 74 -1.66 -6.16 -5.24
CA LEU A 74 -1.33 -5.09 -4.33
C LEU A 74 -1.69 -3.72 -4.92
N ARG A 75 -1.46 -3.55 -6.21
CA ARG A 75 -1.84 -2.30 -6.86
C ARG A 75 -3.35 -2.09 -6.78
N GLN A 76 -4.10 -3.15 -6.92
CA GLN A 76 -5.55 -3.06 -6.83
C GLN A 76 -5.98 -2.62 -5.43
N MET A 77 -5.36 -3.22 -4.41
CA MET A 77 -5.68 -2.83 -3.04
C MET A 77 -5.34 -1.37 -2.78
N LEU A 78 -4.19 -0.94 -3.28
CA LEU A 78 -3.77 0.45 -3.12
C LEU A 78 -4.71 1.40 -3.87
N LYS A 79 -5.11 0.99 -5.05
CA LYS A 79 -6.01 1.79 -5.86
C LYS A 79 -7.35 1.98 -5.18
N GLU A 80 -7.84 0.94 -4.53
CA GLU A 80 -9.09 1.04 -3.80
C GLU A 80 -8.97 2.01 -2.64
N ARG A 81 -7.82 2.04 -1.98
CA ARG A 81 -7.59 3.01 -0.93
C ARG A 81 -7.58 4.42 -1.47
N GLN A 82 -6.97 4.61 -2.63
CA GLN A 82 -6.94 5.91 -3.27
C GLN A 82 -8.35 6.38 -3.61
N SER A 83 -9.12 5.47 -4.16
CA SER A 83 -10.49 5.80 -4.57
C SER A 83 -11.33 6.17 -3.36
N ALA A 84 -11.23 5.40 -2.29
CA ALA A 84 -11.99 5.68 -1.09
C ALA A 84 -11.58 7.02 -0.50
N HIS A 85 -10.28 7.31 -0.53
CA HIS A 85 -9.77 8.55 -0.01
C HIS A 85 -10.33 9.73 -0.79
N THR A 86 -10.37 9.59 -2.11
CA THR A 86 -10.89 10.63 -2.98
C THR A 86 -12.37 10.86 -2.74
N GLU A 87 -13.11 9.79 -2.61
CA GLU A 87 -14.54 9.90 -2.36
C GLU A 87 -14.83 10.60 -1.05
N ARG A 88 -14.05 10.27 -0.04
CA ARG A 88 -14.25 10.87 1.26
C ARG A 88 -14.02 12.37 1.19
N LYS A 89 -13.14 12.76 0.35
CA LYS A 89 -12.83 14.16 0.19
C LYS A 89 -13.97 14.93 -0.44
N GLY A 90 -14.65 14.30 -1.38
CA GLY A 90 -15.78 14.90 -2.01
C GLY A 90 -16.93 14.99 -1.07
#